data_8eeb8fb99d00229a8eea7aef27be01ef
#
_entry.id   8eeb8fb99d00229a8eea7aef27be01ef
#
_cell.length_a   1.000
_cell.length_b   1.000
_cell.length_c   1.000
_cell.angle_alpha   90.00
_cell.angle_beta   90.00
_cell.angle_gamma   90.00
#
_symmetry.space_group_name_H-M   'P 1'
#
loop_
_entity.id
_entity.type
_entity.pdbx_description
1 polymer ?
#
loop_
_entity_poly.entity_id
_entity_poly.type
_entity_poly.pdbx_seq_one_letter_code
_entity_poly.pdbx_strand_id
1 'polypeptide(L)'
;MTAFLIYKKRSLTFSHTTFRERKATDMSRTILHSDCNCFYASVELLHHPELRGRPVAVCGNPEARHGIILTADYTAKRYGVKTGMALWQARQLCPDLIFLPARMDLYLRFSRMAQEIYSEYTDKVEPYGIDESWLDVSGSVSIKGDGYSIAKEISNRMKKELGITVSIGVSFNKVFAKLGSDYKKPDAITTMGKDEYRAKAWPLPVSDLLYVGRATDRKLRTMGVKTIGDLALMDESILTKKFGKVGNILHAFANGYDTSPVKIENTSAPIKSVGNSTTTPKDMRTDEDVKIVLYILAESVAARLRENGFRCRTVEISIRDKELFHFSKQTKLKNASNITGEIAEAAYMLYKKSYSLPANEYELKRFGTEFYQKPLRSIGISGSDLVTDFYWEQMDIFMDPKLREKRMKMDVTVDNIRKRFGFYSIQRGLMYRDSILSACNAKEDHTVHPIGYFG
;
A
#
# COMPACT_ATOMS: atom_id res chain seq x y z
N MET A 1 12.66 -48.99 30.72
CA MET A 1 13.85 -48.60 29.90
C MET A 1 13.54 -47.25 29.32
N THR A 2 14.15 -46.24 29.92
CA THR A 2 13.90 -44.83 29.79
C THR A 2 14.83 -44.26 28.72
N ALA A 3 14.32 -43.56 27.71
CA ALA A 3 15.14 -42.80 26.79
C ALA A 3 14.72 -41.31 26.84
N PHE A 4 15.51 -40.53 27.56
CA PHE A 4 15.48 -39.07 27.55
C PHE A 4 16.13 -38.55 26.27
N LEU A 5 15.40 -37.83 25.47
CA LEU A 5 15.93 -37.02 24.35
C LEU A 5 16.13 -35.59 24.80
N ILE A 6 17.39 -35.21 24.97
CA ILE A 6 17.85 -33.88 25.32
C ILE A 6 17.80 -33.00 24.04
N TYR A 7 16.92 -32.02 24.03
CA TYR A 7 16.94 -30.96 22.99
C TYR A 7 17.98 -29.90 23.34
N LYS A 8 19.12 -29.95 22.66
CA LYS A 8 20.16 -28.92 22.72
C LYS A 8 19.66 -27.64 22.05
N LYS A 9 19.46 -26.58 22.85
CA LYS A 9 19.36 -25.20 22.37
C LYS A 9 20.63 -24.84 21.58
N ARG A 10 20.52 -24.71 20.27
CA ARG A 10 21.55 -24.02 19.48
C ARG A 10 21.31 -22.51 19.60
N SER A 11 22.16 -21.86 20.37
CA SER A 11 22.36 -20.42 20.32
C SER A 11 22.91 -20.05 18.95
N LEU A 12 22.13 -19.32 18.16
CA LEU A 12 22.64 -18.65 16.95
C LEU A 12 23.49 -17.47 17.41
N THR A 13 24.78 -17.69 17.57
CA THR A 13 25.78 -16.63 17.60
C THR A 13 25.89 -16.05 16.19
N PHE A 14 25.35 -14.85 16.00
CA PHE A 14 25.67 -14.02 14.84
C PHE A 14 27.13 -13.60 14.99
N SER A 15 28.04 -14.25 14.24
CA SER A 15 29.38 -13.79 14.06
C SER A 15 29.35 -12.45 13.33
N HIS A 16 30.01 -11.47 13.92
CA HIS A 16 30.40 -10.21 13.26
C HIS A 16 31.38 -10.54 12.12
N THR A 17 30.87 -10.97 10.99
CA THR A 17 31.64 -11.03 9.76
C THR A 17 31.54 -9.64 9.13
N THR A 18 32.61 -8.91 9.25
CA THR A 18 32.89 -7.68 8.53
C THR A 18 32.53 -7.85 7.04
N PHE A 19 31.85 -6.87 6.48
CA PHE A 19 31.36 -6.77 5.08
C PHE A 19 32.51 -6.78 4.03
N ARG A 20 33.67 -7.33 4.35
CA ARG A 20 34.88 -7.18 3.54
C ARG A 20 35.26 -8.35 2.64
N GLU A 21 34.58 -9.52 2.70
CA GLU A 21 34.98 -10.65 1.85
C GLU A 21 33.79 -11.46 1.34
N ARG A 22 33.17 -10.99 0.25
CA ARG A 22 32.66 -11.85 -0.82
C ARG A 22 32.93 -11.17 -2.16
N LYS A 23 34.13 -11.38 -2.69
CA LYS A 23 34.35 -11.38 -4.13
C LYS A 23 33.58 -12.59 -4.72
N ALA A 24 32.27 -12.49 -4.83
CA ALA A 24 31.51 -13.30 -5.78
C ALA A 24 31.79 -12.67 -7.14
N THR A 25 32.16 -13.49 -8.10
CA THR A 25 32.34 -13.18 -9.52
C THR A 25 31.34 -12.11 -9.97
N ASP A 26 31.86 -10.95 -10.32
CA ASP A 26 31.09 -9.77 -10.72
C ASP A 26 30.49 -9.97 -12.11
N MET A 27 29.50 -10.84 -12.22
CA MET A 27 28.58 -10.80 -13.36
C MET A 27 27.78 -9.53 -13.18
N SER A 28 28.03 -8.53 -14.02
CA SER A 28 27.40 -7.23 -13.96
C SER A 28 25.87 -7.42 -14.07
N ARG A 29 25.17 -7.23 -12.93
CA ARG A 29 23.69 -7.29 -12.92
C ARG A 29 23.15 -6.20 -13.85
N THR A 30 22.12 -6.54 -14.59
CA THR A 30 21.36 -5.58 -15.41
C THR A 30 19.93 -5.55 -14.91
N ILE A 31 19.61 -4.50 -14.15
CA ILE A 31 18.31 -4.30 -13.54
C ILE A 31 17.61 -3.15 -14.25
N LEU A 32 16.39 -3.40 -14.71
CA LEU A 32 15.50 -2.38 -15.22
C LEU A 32 14.48 -2.02 -14.14
N HIS A 33 14.05 -0.76 -14.11
CA HIS A 33 12.83 -0.32 -13.44
C HIS A 33 11.96 0.38 -14.45
N SER A 34 10.78 -0.16 -14.70
CA SER A 34 9.79 0.41 -15.62
C SER A 34 8.65 1.05 -14.82
N ASP A 35 8.27 2.27 -15.19
CA ASP A 35 7.24 3.08 -14.52
C ASP A 35 6.31 3.67 -15.59
N CYS A 36 5.01 3.34 -15.49
CA CYS A 36 4.00 3.80 -16.44
C CYS A 36 3.69 5.28 -16.22
N ASN A 37 3.90 6.08 -17.25
CA ASN A 37 3.77 7.54 -17.19
C ASN A 37 2.32 7.96 -16.93
N CYS A 38 2.06 8.67 -15.81
CA CYS A 38 0.72 9.15 -15.44
C CYS A 38 -0.35 8.04 -15.56
N PHE A 39 -0.06 6.86 -15.05
CA PHE A 39 -0.74 5.61 -15.38
C PHE A 39 -2.26 5.72 -15.49
N TYR A 40 -2.96 6.10 -14.41
CA TYR A 40 -4.43 6.18 -14.44
C TYR A 40 -4.93 7.17 -15.48
N ALA A 41 -4.32 8.35 -15.56
CA ALA A 41 -4.71 9.35 -16.54
C ALA A 41 -4.42 8.89 -17.97
N SER A 42 -3.31 8.18 -18.20
CA SER A 42 -2.97 7.61 -19.52
C SER A 42 -3.98 6.56 -19.94
N VAL A 43 -4.37 5.66 -19.04
CA VAL A 43 -5.40 4.64 -19.32
C VAL A 43 -6.76 5.29 -19.59
N GLU A 44 -7.16 6.31 -18.81
CA GLU A 44 -8.42 7.02 -19.07
C GLU A 44 -8.42 7.72 -20.42
N LEU A 45 -7.31 8.36 -20.80
CA LEU A 45 -7.19 9.06 -22.12
C LEU A 45 -7.20 8.11 -23.32
N LEU A 46 -6.99 6.79 -23.14
CA LEU A 46 -7.24 5.81 -24.20
C LEU A 46 -8.74 5.61 -24.44
N HIS A 47 -9.55 5.71 -23.39
CA HIS A 47 -11.01 5.53 -23.43
C HIS A 47 -11.74 6.87 -23.68
N HIS A 48 -11.05 7.99 -23.54
CA HIS A 48 -11.53 9.35 -23.76
C HIS A 48 -10.61 10.12 -24.70
N PRO A 49 -10.50 9.67 -25.99
CA PRO A 49 -9.58 10.29 -26.94
C PRO A 49 -9.90 11.77 -27.21
N GLU A 50 -11.14 12.21 -27.03
CA GLU A 50 -11.60 13.59 -27.13
C GLU A 50 -11.00 14.54 -26.06
N LEU A 51 -10.44 13.98 -24.99
CA LEU A 51 -9.79 14.74 -23.92
C LEU A 51 -8.28 14.89 -24.11
N ARG A 52 -7.70 14.29 -25.15
CA ARG A 52 -6.27 14.38 -25.42
C ARG A 52 -5.85 15.83 -25.67
N GLY A 53 -4.77 16.25 -25.01
CA GLY A 53 -4.26 17.63 -25.06
C GLY A 53 -4.93 18.58 -24.09
N ARG A 54 -6.03 18.19 -23.43
CA ARG A 54 -6.66 18.95 -22.35
C ARG A 54 -6.07 18.52 -21.01
N PRO A 55 -6.06 19.39 -19.96
CA PRO A 55 -5.62 19.00 -18.63
C PRO A 55 -6.63 18.05 -18.00
N VAL A 56 -6.18 16.85 -17.63
CA VAL A 56 -7.01 15.78 -17.06
C VAL A 56 -6.39 15.27 -15.77
N ALA A 57 -7.21 15.00 -14.77
CA ALA A 57 -6.81 14.31 -13.56
C ALA A 57 -7.83 13.24 -13.17
N VAL A 58 -7.32 12.08 -12.77
CA VAL A 58 -8.11 11.03 -12.14
C VAL A 58 -8.18 11.30 -10.65
N CYS A 59 -9.36 11.22 -10.07
CA CYS A 59 -9.59 11.55 -8.67
C CYS A 59 -10.51 10.54 -7.98
N GLY A 60 -10.47 10.55 -6.64
CA GLY A 60 -11.45 9.89 -5.81
C GLY A 60 -12.80 10.62 -5.85
N ASN A 61 -13.86 9.97 -5.31
CA ASN A 61 -15.21 10.53 -5.29
C ASN A 61 -15.28 11.76 -4.33
N PRO A 62 -15.57 12.97 -4.85
CA PRO A 62 -15.68 14.17 -4.02
C PRO A 62 -16.85 14.13 -3.03
N GLU A 63 -17.98 13.53 -3.44
CA GLU A 63 -19.19 13.43 -2.62
C GLU A 63 -18.99 12.51 -1.40
N ALA A 64 -18.15 11.50 -1.56
CA ALA A 64 -17.73 10.63 -0.46
C ALA A 64 -16.57 11.20 0.38
N ARG A 65 -16.23 12.50 0.23
CA ARG A 65 -15.09 13.17 0.91
C ARG A 65 -13.72 12.58 0.57
N HIS A 66 -13.60 11.79 -0.51
CA HIS A 66 -12.37 11.20 -1.04
C HIS A 66 -11.76 12.04 -2.18
N GLY A 67 -12.18 13.30 -2.31
CA GLY A 67 -11.81 14.20 -3.40
C GLY A 67 -10.34 14.64 -3.38
N ILE A 68 -9.42 13.73 -3.70
CA ILE A 68 -8.01 14.03 -3.95
C ILE A 68 -7.60 13.59 -5.34
N ILE A 69 -6.60 14.26 -5.89
CA ILE A 69 -5.94 13.85 -7.15
C ILE A 69 -5.18 12.55 -6.91
N LEU A 70 -5.53 11.50 -7.65
CA LEU A 70 -4.80 10.23 -7.67
C LEU A 70 -3.66 10.29 -8.69
N THR A 71 -3.96 10.76 -9.91
CA THR A 71 -2.97 10.96 -10.97
C THR A 71 -3.41 12.11 -11.87
N ALA A 72 -2.49 12.97 -12.27
CA ALA A 72 -2.72 14.02 -13.24
C ALA A 72 -1.89 13.75 -14.51
N ASP A 73 -2.43 14.07 -15.69
CA ASP A 73 -1.70 14.01 -16.93
C ASP A 73 -0.58 15.07 -16.98
N TYR A 74 0.30 15.01 -17.97
CA TYR A 74 1.42 15.97 -18.08
C TYR A 74 0.95 17.38 -18.40
N THR A 75 -0.21 17.55 -19.04
CA THR A 75 -0.79 18.87 -19.29
C THR A 75 -1.19 19.54 -17.98
N ALA A 76 -1.92 18.82 -17.12
CA ALA A 76 -2.28 19.31 -15.79
C ALA A 76 -1.05 19.51 -14.87
N LYS A 77 -0.04 18.62 -14.95
CA LYS A 77 1.21 18.75 -14.18
C LYS A 77 1.98 20.04 -14.49
N ARG A 78 1.91 20.56 -15.71
CA ARG A 78 2.54 21.86 -16.07
C ARG A 78 1.93 23.03 -15.32
N TYR A 79 0.67 22.95 -14.92
CA TYR A 79 0.00 23.93 -14.03
C TYR A 79 0.32 23.72 -12.56
N GLY A 80 1.15 22.72 -12.22
CA GLY A 80 1.53 22.43 -10.83
C GLY A 80 0.58 21.49 -10.10
N VAL A 81 -0.37 20.84 -10.78
CA VAL A 81 -1.26 19.82 -10.19
C VAL A 81 -0.44 18.58 -9.79
N LYS A 82 -0.61 18.12 -8.54
CA LYS A 82 0.16 17.01 -7.96
C LYS A 82 -0.75 15.94 -7.35
N THR A 83 -0.30 14.71 -7.35
CA THR A 83 -0.92 13.59 -6.61
C THR A 83 -1.07 13.93 -5.12
N GLY A 84 -2.21 13.58 -4.54
CA GLY A 84 -2.56 13.85 -3.14
C GLY A 84 -3.10 15.26 -2.88
N MET A 85 -3.17 16.13 -3.91
CA MET A 85 -3.74 17.47 -3.81
C MET A 85 -5.26 17.41 -3.73
N ALA A 86 -5.89 18.25 -2.91
CA ALA A 86 -7.35 18.35 -2.87
C ALA A 86 -7.89 18.93 -4.19
N LEU A 87 -9.07 18.50 -4.62
CA LEU A 87 -9.65 18.91 -5.91
C LEU A 87 -9.79 20.43 -6.04
N TRP A 88 -10.20 21.11 -4.97
CA TRP A 88 -10.33 22.57 -4.98
C TRP A 88 -8.98 23.28 -5.19
N GLN A 89 -7.90 22.76 -4.58
CA GLN A 89 -6.53 23.29 -4.81
C GLN A 89 -6.08 23.06 -6.25
N ALA A 90 -6.34 21.87 -6.79
CA ALA A 90 -6.00 21.55 -8.18
C ALA A 90 -6.75 22.45 -9.16
N ARG A 91 -8.05 22.74 -8.89
CA ARG A 91 -8.84 23.64 -9.71
C ARG A 91 -8.40 25.11 -9.64
N GLN A 92 -7.88 25.56 -8.49
CA GLN A 92 -7.27 26.88 -8.38
C GLN A 92 -6.02 27.03 -9.26
N LEU A 93 -5.22 25.97 -9.38
CA LEU A 93 -4.01 25.98 -10.24
C LEU A 93 -4.34 25.80 -11.71
N CYS A 94 -5.36 25.04 -12.03
CA CYS A 94 -5.79 24.72 -13.38
C CYS A 94 -7.32 24.79 -13.47
N PRO A 95 -7.91 25.98 -13.78
CA PRO A 95 -9.36 26.17 -13.84
C PRO A 95 -10.09 25.23 -14.80
N ASP A 96 -9.46 24.91 -15.94
CA ASP A 96 -10.00 24.03 -16.98
C ASP A 96 -9.72 22.54 -16.74
N LEU A 97 -9.27 22.17 -15.53
CA LEU A 97 -8.96 20.79 -15.16
C LEU A 97 -10.21 19.90 -15.18
N ILE A 98 -10.14 18.86 -15.98
CA ILE A 98 -11.19 17.84 -16.08
C ILE A 98 -10.92 16.73 -15.08
N PHE A 99 -11.90 16.46 -14.21
CA PHE A 99 -11.82 15.37 -13.26
C PHE A 99 -12.52 14.13 -13.78
N LEU A 100 -11.83 13.00 -13.77
CA LEU A 100 -12.37 11.69 -14.12
C LEU A 100 -12.42 10.81 -12.87
N PRO A 101 -13.49 10.02 -12.65
CA PRO A 101 -13.53 9.06 -11.56
C PRO A 101 -12.55 7.91 -11.79
N ALA A 102 -11.96 7.37 -10.70
CA ALA A 102 -11.05 6.25 -10.81
C ALA A 102 -11.79 4.94 -11.13
N ARG A 103 -11.23 4.16 -12.07
CA ARG A 103 -11.70 2.81 -12.47
C ARG A 103 -10.62 1.77 -12.16
N MET A 104 -10.53 1.35 -10.90
CA MET A 104 -9.44 0.50 -10.41
C MET A 104 -9.36 -0.86 -11.10
N ASP A 105 -10.48 -1.47 -11.43
CA ASP A 105 -10.58 -2.72 -12.21
C ASP A 105 -9.90 -2.60 -13.57
N LEU A 106 -10.11 -1.47 -14.26
CA LEU A 106 -9.48 -1.16 -15.53
C LEU A 106 -7.97 -1.01 -15.37
N TYR A 107 -7.51 -0.27 -14.36
CA TYR A 107 -6.07 -0.07 -14.12
C TYR A 107 -5.36 -1.37 -13.79
N LEU A 108 -5.98 -2.23 -12.99
CA LEU A 108 -5.46 -3.56 -12.68
C LEU A 108 -5.35 -4.45 -13.91
N ARG A 109 -6.30 -4.34 -14.84
CA ARG A 109 -6.21 -5.05 -16.12
C ARG A 109 -5.01 -4.59 -16.93
N PHE A 110 -4.80 -3.27 -17.09
CA PHE A 110 -3.64 -2.72 -17.79
C PHE A 110 -2.31 -3.07 -17.09
N SER A 111 -2.30 -3.07 -15.76
CA SER A 111 -1.15 -3.51 -14.97
C SER A 111 -0.74 -4.95 -15.28
N ARG A 112 -1.72 -5.88 -15.35
CA ARG A 112 -1.45 -7.30 -15.72
C ARG A 112 -0.91 -7.42 -17.13
N MET A 113 -1.51 -6.73 -18.10
CA MET A 113 -1.03 -6.71 -19.49
C MET A 113 0.40 -6.18 -19.58
N ALA A 114 0.77 -5.17 -18.78
CA ALA A 114 2.15 -4.68 -18.72
C ALA A 114 3.10 -5.75 -18.16
N GLN A 115 2.68 -6.48 -17.11
CA GLN A 115 3.49 -7.56 -16.54
C GLN A 115 3.65 -8.75 -17.50
N GLU A 116 2.62 -9.08 -18.26
CA GLU A 116 2.71 -10.08 -19.33
C GLU A 116 3.80 -9.70 -20.36
N ILE A 117 3.90 -8.42 -20.74
CA ILE A 117 4.99 -7.95 -21.60
C ILE A 117 6.34 -8.12 -20.91
N TYR A 118 6.46 -7.78 -19.62
CA TYR A 118 7.72 -7.88 -18.89
C TYR A 118 8.19 -9.33 -18.73
N SER A 119 7.29 -10.26 -18.49
CA SER A 119 7.59 -11.68 -18.28
C SER A 119 8.18 -12.38 -19.53
N GLU A 120 7.98 -11.82 -20.73
CA GLU A 120 8.64 -12.32 -21.95
C GLU A 120 10.14 -12.02 -22.01
N TYR A 121 10.64 -11.14 -21.14
CA TYR A 121 12.06 -10.77 -21.07
C TYR A 121 12.79 -11.46 -19.91
N THR A 122 12.11 -11.78 -18.83
CA THR A 122 12.67 -12.42 -17.65
C THR A 122 11.58 -12.97 -16.75
N ASP A 123 11.87 -14.05 -16.03
CA ASP A 123 11.04 -14.60 -14.94
C ASP A 123 11.19 -13.82 -13.62
N LYS A 124 12.17 -12.91 -13.55
CA LYS A 124 12.43 -12.06 -12.38
C LYS A 124 11.78 -10.70 -12.56
N VAL A 125 10.48 -10.67 -12.38
CA VAL A 125 9.66 -9.45 -12.41
C VAL A 125 9.10 -9.21 -11.01
N GLU A 126 9.48 -8.10 -10.39
CA GLU A 126 9.01 -7.70 -9.06
C GLU A 126 8.18 -6.42 -9.15
N PRO A 127 6.85 -6.51 -9.00
CA PRO A 127 6.00 -5.32 -8.93
C PRO A 127 6.31 -4.47 -7.70
N TYR A 128 6.31 -3.15 -7.88
CA TYR A 128 6.46 -2.16 -6.79
C TYR A 128 5.24 -1.23 -6.66
N GLY A 129 4.21 -1.53 -7.35
CA GLY A 129 2.94 -0.84 -7.43
C GLY A 129 2.16 -1.48 -8.55
N ILE A 130 1.02 -0.92 -8.91
CA ILE A 130 0.25 -1.40 -10.07
C ILE A 130 0.80 -0.86 -11.39
N ASP A 131 1.70 0.10 -11.36
CA ASP A 131 2.26 0.82 -12.51
C ASP A 131 3.78 0.76 -12.60
N GLU A 132 4.45 0.13 -11.62
CA GLU A 132 5.90 0.04 -11.57
C GLU A 132 6.37 -1.39 -11.36
N SER A 133 7.48 -1.78 -11.99
CA SER A 133 8.12 -3.08 -11.77
C SER A 133 9.62 -3.02 -11.95
N TRP A 134 10.34 -3.80 -11.12
CA TRP A 134 11.75 -4.15 -11.39
C TRP A 134 11.84 -5.42 -12.20
N LEU A 135 12.79 -5.46 -13.14
CA LEU A 135 13.14 -6.62 -13.96
C LEU A 135 14.64 -6.89 -13.82
N ASP A 136 15.02 -8.11 -13.49
CA ASP A 136 16.41 -8.55 -13.58
C ASP A 136 16.61 -9.27 -14.92
N VAL A 137 17.12 -8.56 -15.90
CA VAL A 137 17.34 -9.08 -17.25
C VAL A 137 18.77 -9.60 -17.46
N SER A 138 19.56 -9.75 -16.41
CA SER A 138 20.96 -10.19 -16.50
C SER A 138 21.14 -11.49 -17.30
N GLY A 139 20.22 -12.46 -17.14
CA GLY A 139 20.23 -13.71 -17.87
C GLY A 139 19.79 -13.60 -19.34
N SER A 140 19.12 -12.52 -19.70
CA SER A 140 18.53 -12.33 -21.06
C SER A 140 19.42 -11.50 -21.98
N VAL A 141 20.43 -10.83 -21.44
CA VAL A 141 21.31 -9.92 -22.19
C VAL A 141 21.99 -10.60 -23.38
N SER A 142 22.42 -11.85 -23.24
CA SER A 142 23.07 -12.60 -24.32
C SER A 142 22.15 -12.94 -25.50
N ILE A 143 20.83 -12.94 -25.28
CA ILE A 143 19.82 -13.35 -26.27
C ILE A 143 19.06 -12.13 -26.82
N LYS A 144 18.70 -11.19 -25.93
CA LYS A 144 17.83 -10.04 -26.22
C LYS A 144 18.59 -8.73 -26.43
N GLY A 145 19.91 -8.71 -26.25
CA GLY A 145 20.73 -7.49 -26.33
C GLY A 145 20.96 -6.84 -24.97
N ASP A 146 21.67 -5.74 -24.93
CA ASP A 146 22.01 -5.02 -23.70
C ASP A 146 20.76 -4.44 -22.99
N GLY A 147 20.93 -4.01 -21.76
CA GLY A 147 19.83 -3.50 -20.94
C GLY A 147 19.11 -2.29 -21.57
N TYR A 148 19.83 -1.44 -22.32
CA TYR A 148 19.21 -0.32 -23.02
C TYR A 148 18.34 -0.79 -24.19
N SER A 149 18.82 -1.77 -24.97
CA SER A 149 18.09 -2.36 -26.11
C SER A 149 16.81 -3.05 -25.63
N ILE A 150 16.90 -3.83 -24.54
CA ILE A 150 15.73 -4.46 -23.92
C ILE A 150 14.73 -3.39 -23.43
N ALA A 151 15.20 -2.36 -22.75
CA ALA A 151 14.34 -1.26 -22.28
C ALA A 151 13.64 -0.54 -23.44
N LYS A 152 14.34 -0.32 -24.56
CA LYS A 152 13.78 0.30 -25.75
C LYS A 152 12.70 -0.57 -26.41
N GLU A 153 12.93 -1.86 -26.48
CA GLU A 153 11.94 -2.80 -27.01
C GLU A 153 10.69 -2.83 -26.13
N ILE A 154 10.84 -2.95 -24.81
CA ILE A 154 9.73 -2.89 -23.84
C ILE A 154 8.95 -1.59 -24.01
N SER A 155 9.63 -0.43 -24.04
CA SER A 155 8.97 0.88 -24.24
C SER A 155 8.17 0.94 -25.53
N ASN A 156 8.70 0.41 -26.63
CA ASN A 156 8.02 0.38 -27.92
C ASN A 156 6.78 -0.54 -27.88
N ARG A 157 6.89 -1.69 -27.24
CA ARG A 157 5.76 -2.62 -27.07
C ARG A 157 4.65 -2.04 -26.20
N MET A 158 5.00 -1.40 -25.08
CA MET A 158 4.03 -0.72 -24.23
C MET A 158 3.22 0.33 -25.00
N LYS A 159 3.88 1.09 -25.89
CA LYS A 159 3.21 2.06 -26.77
C LYS A 159 2.32 1.38 -27.81
N LYS A 160 2.85 0.35 -28.48
CA LYS A 160 2.16 -0.30 -29.60
C LYS A 160 1.00 -1.20 -29.14
N GLU A 161 1.20 -1.97 -28.07
CA GLU A 161 0.26 -2.98 -27.62
C GLU A 161 -0.75 -2.44 -26.58
N LEU A 162 -0.29 -1.54 -25.69
CA LEU A 162 -1.14 -0.98 -24.62
C LEU A 162 -1.52 0.48 -24.83
N GLY A 163 -0.87 1.20 -25.75
CA GLY A 163 -1.13 2.62 -26.02
C GLY A 163 -0.65 3.56 -24.90
N ILE A 164 0.14 3.09 -23.92
CA ILE A 164 0.69 3.89 -22.83
C ILE A 164 2.20 4.01 -22.94
N THR A 165 2.76 5.08 -22.36
CA THR A 165 4.21 5.30 -22.34
C THR A 165 4.79 4.89 -20.98
N VAL A 166 6.06 4.51 -20.99
CA VAL A 166 6.82 4.17 -19.77
C VAL A 166 8.12 4.94 -19.72
N SER A 167 8.59 5.21 -18.49
CA SER A 167 9.98 5.67 -18.28
C SER A 167 10.76 4.52 -17.63
N ILE A 168 11.92 4.18 -18.22
CA ILE A 168 12.70 3.02 -17.79
C ILE A 168 14.08 3.46 -17.35
N GLY A 169 14.46 3.06 -16.12
CA GLY A 169 15.82 3.17 -15.64
C GLY A 169 16.56 1.84 -15.83
N VAL A 170 17.77 1.89 -16.35
CA VAL A 170 18.66 0.74 -16.54
C VAL A 170 19.87 0.91 -15.65
N SER A 171 20.11 -0.03 -14.72
CA SER A 171 21.22 0.09 -13.78
C SER A 171 21.72 -1.29 -13.31
N PHE A 172 22.72 -1.28 -12.43
CA PHE A 172 23.31 -2.48 -11.82
C PHE A 172 22.63 -2.88 -10.51
N ASN A 173 21.68 -2.09 -9.98
CA ASN A 173 20.90 -2.38 -8.79
C ASN A 173 19.50 -1.77 -8.86
N LYS A 174 18.62 -2.17 -7.95
CA LYS A 174 17.22 -1.74 -7.92
C LYS A 174 17.07 -0.25 -7.60
N VAL A 175 17.91 0.29 -6.72
CA VAL A 175 17.83 1.68 -6.25
C VAL A 175 18.10 2.65 -7.39
N PHE A 176 19.17 2.45 -8.13
CA PHE A 176 19.52 3.33 -9.24
C PHE A 176 18.72 3.06 -10.51
N ALA A 177 18.20 1.83 -10.70
CA ALA A 177 17.23 1.59 -11.75
C ALA A 177 15.95 2.42 -11.52
N LYS A 178 15.43 2.46 -10.26
CA LYS A 178 14.28 3.31 -9.95
C LYS A 178 14.60 4.79 -10.08
N LEU A 179 15.72 5.25 -9.57
CA LEU A 179 16.14 6.64 -9.71
C LEU A 179 16.26 7.04 -11.21
N GLY A 180 16.76 6.12 -12.05
CA GLY A 180 16.85 6.30 -13.49
C GLY A 180 15.50 6.46 -14.16
N SER A 181 14.48 5.71 -13.76
CA SER A 181 13.14 5.85 -14.33
C SER A 181 12.48 7.19 -14.00
N ASP A 182 12.85 7.81 -12.86
CA ASP A 182 12.37 9.12 -12.44
C ASP A 182 13.15 10.30 -13.03
N TYR A 183 14.38 10.06 -13.53
CA TYR A 183 15.35 11.09 -13.93
C TYR A 183 14.91 11.97 -15.11
N LYS A 184 14.28 11.38 -16.13
CA LYS A 184 13.86 12.09 -17.37
C LYS A 184 12.45 11.68 -17.78
N LYS A 185 11.44 11.88 -16.90
CA LYS A 185 10.03 11.65 -17.27
C LYS A 185 9.49 12.79 -18.15
N PRO A 186 8.60 12.52 -19.09
CA PRO A 186 8.04 11.23 -19.48
C PRO A 186 8.79 10.54 -20.62
N ASP A 187 8.43 9.25 -20.84
CA ASP A 187 8.76 8.49 -22.05
C ASP A 187 10.26 8.45 -22.37
N ALA A 188 11.07 8.18 -21.37
CA ALA A 188 12.52 8.19 -21.47
C ALA A 188 13.17 6.91 -20.94
N ILE A 189 14.34 6.59 -21.49
CA ILE A 189 15.20 5.54 -20.98
C ILE A 189 16.46 6.20 -20.43
N THR A 190 16.78 5.92 -19.17
CA THR A 190 17.97 6.47 -18.51
C THR A 190 18.87 5.35 -18.02
N THR A 191 20.12 5.35 -18.43
CA THR A 191 21.14 4.45 -17.90
C THR A 191 21.84 5.09 -16.70
N MET A 192 22.13 4.29 -15.67
CA MET A 192 22.95 4.66 -14.52
C MET A 192 23.93 3.52 -14.24
N GLY A 193 25.06 3.51 -14.95
CA GLY A 193 26.14 2.54 -14.79
C GLY A 193 27.00 2.77 -13.55
N LYS A 194 27.82 1.78 -13.19
CA LYS A 194 28.74 1.85 -12.03
C LYS A 194 29.72 3.03 -12.12
N ASP A 195 30.12 3.39 -13.35
CA ASP A 195 31.12 4.45 -13.55
C ASP A 195 30.50 5.85 -13.56
N GLU A 196 29.21 5.97 -13.82
CA GLU A 196 28.55 7.27 -14.03
C GLU A 196 27.51 7.64 -12.94
N TYR A 197 27.10 6.69 -12.06
CA TYR A 197 26.04 6.96 -11.11
C TYR A 197 26.34 8.14 -10.19
N ARG A 198 27.62 8.32 -9.78
CA ARG A 198 28.01 9.46 -8.93
C ARG A 198 27.74 10.79 -9.61
N ALA A 199 28.10 10.90 -10.90
CA ALA A 199 27.88 12.13 -11.67
C ALA A 199 26.39 12.42 -11.89
N LYS A 200 25.55 11.37 -12.04
CA LYS A 200 24.10 11.51 -12.30
C LYS A 200 23.26 11.57 -11.04
N ALA A 201 23.55 10.71 -10.04
CA ALA A 201 22.69 10.54 -8.86
C ALA A 201 23.09 11.50 -7.72
N TRP A 202 24.40 11.71 -7.44
CA TRP A 202 24.82 12.50 -6.30
C TRP A 202 24.35 13.96 -6.30
N PRO A 203 24.24 14.66 -7.45
CA PRO A 203 23.70 16.02 -7.48
C PRO A 203 22.18 16.11 -7.20
N LEU A 204 21.46 15.00 -7.28
CA LEU A 204 20.02 14.99 -7.10
C LEU A 204 19.63 15.24 -5.63
N PRO A 205 18.42 15.81 -5.38
CA PRO A 205 17.89 15.96 -4.06
C PRO A 205 17.85 14.63 -3.29
N VAL A 206 18.18 14.65 -2.02
CA VAL A 206 18.17 13.44 -1.17
C VAL A 206 16.77 12.80 -1.10
N SER A 207 15.70 13.59 -1.29
CA SER A 207 14.31 13.11 -1.37
C SER A 207 14.02 12.18 -2.52
N ASP A 208 14.87 12.17 -3.56
CA ASP A 208 14.68 11.34 -4.75
C ASP A 208 15.21 9.92 -4.54
N LEU A 209 16.02 9.72 -3.49
CA LEU A 209 16.51 8.39 -3.13
C LEU A 209 15.39 7.53 -2.55
N LEU A 210 15.33 6.28 -2.97
CA LEU A 210 14.39 5.28 -2.47
C LEU A 210 14.39 5.24 -0.92
N TYR A 211 13.21 5.19 -0.30
CA TYR A 211 12.94 5.23 1.14
C TYR A 211 13.19 6.58 1.84
N VAL A 212 13.53 7.64 1.11
CA VAL A 212 13.57 9.00 1.66
C VAL A 212 12.22 9.69 1.47
N GLY A 213 11.28 9.43 2.37
CA GLY A 213 10.00 10.15 2.40
C GLY A 213 10.13 11.53 3.07
N ARG A 214 9.04 12.32 3.03
CA ARG A 214 9.00 13.72 3.54
C ARG A 214 9.55 13.89 4.97
N ALA A 215 9.28 12.95 5.88
CA ALA A 215 9.75 13.02 7.27
C ALA A 215 11.26 12.78 7.36
N THR A 216 11.79 11.84 6.58
CA THR A 216 13.22 11.53 6.49
C THR A 216 13.97 12.68 5.84
N ASP A 217 13.49 13.19 4.71
CA ASP A 217 14.06 14.36 4.01
C ASP A 217 14.17 15.57 4.95
N ARG A 218 13.10 15.91 5.68
CA ARG A 218 13.14 17.01 6.66
C ARG A 218 14.23 16.82 7.70
N LYS A 219 14.37 15.61 8.26
CA LYS A 219 15.40 15.30 9.26
C LYS A 219 16.81 15.37 8.66
N LEU A 220 17.01 14.86 7.44
CA LEU A 220 18.29 14.93 6.74
C LEU A 220 18.69 16.38 6.46
N ARG A 221 17.76 17.21 6.00
CA ARG A 221 18.01 18.65 5.77
C ARG A 221 18.37 19.40 7.05
N THR A 222 17.82 19.06 8.22
CA THR A 222 18.24 19.66 9.49
C THR A 222 19.68 19.28 9.90
N MET A 223 20.24 18.23 9.29
CA MET A 223 21.62 17.78 9.46
C MET A 223 22.56 18.32 8.35
N GLY A 224 22.06 19.19 7.46
CA GLY A 224 22.82 19.74 6.34
C GLY A 224 22.84 18.87 5.08
N VAL A 225 22.22 17.69 5.09
CA VAL A 225 22.16 16.77 3.96
C VAL A 225 21.05 17.19 3.01
N LYS A 226 21.40 17.67 1.83
CA LYS A 226 20.46 18.16 0.81
C LYS A 226 20.42 17.26 -0.42
N THR A 227 21.55 16.66 -0.76
CA THR A 227 21.74 15.84 -1.95
C THR A 227 22.04 14.38 -1.59
N ILE A 228 21.90 13.47 -2.57
CA ILE A 228 22.31 12.07 -2.42
C ILE A 228 23.82 11.99 -2.16
N GLY A 229 24.62 12.87 -2.77
CA GLY A 229 26.06 12.96 -2.53
C GLY A 229 26.40 13.37 -1.09
N ASP A 230 25.69 14.36 -0.52
CA ASP A 230 25.87 14.71 0.90
C ASP A 230 25.59 13.51 1.82
N LEU A 231 24.56 12.74 1.51
CA LEU A 231 24.22 11.53 2.26
C LEU A 231 25.31 10.45 2.13
N ALA A 232 25.85 10.27 0.91
CA ALA A 232 26.89 9.29 0.61
C ALA A 232 28.22 9.59 1.32
N LEU A 233 28.52 10.87 1.55
CA LEU A 233 29.74 11.33 2.18
C LEU A 233 29.61 11.51 3.72
N MET A 234 28.39 11.43 4.25
CA MET A 234 28.16 11.56 5.68
C MET A 234 28.67 10.34 6.45
N ASP A 235 29.16 10.58 7.67
CA ASP A 235 29.58 9.48 8.56
C ASP A 235 28.40 8.56 8.90
N GLU A 236 28.57 7.27 8.63
CA GLU A 236 27.56 6.24 8.85
C GLU A 236 27.11 6.16 10.32
N SER A 237 28.02 6.43 11.27
CA SER A 237 27.72 6.39 12.70
C SER A 237 26.70 7.46 13.10
N ILE A 238 26.77 8.65 12.49
CA ILE A 238 25.83 9.76 12.70
C ILE A 238 24.44 9.38 12.18
N LEU A 239 24.40 8.78 10.98
CA LEU A 239 23.14 8.31 10.37
C LEU A 239 22.53 7.18 11.20
N THR A 240 23.34 6.23 11.66
CA THR A 240 22.89 5.13 12.52
C THR A 240 22.31 5.64 13.83
N LYS A 241 22.97 6.61 14.48
CA LYS A 241 22.48 7.22 15.71
C LYS A 241 21.13 7.93 15.52
N LYS A 242 20.90 8.55 14.36
CA LYS A 242 19.69 9.34 14.09
C LYS A 242 18.53 8.50 13.55
N PHE A 243 18.81 7.51 12.70
CA PHE A 243 17.79 6.74 11.95
C PHE A 243 17.84 5.23 12.23
N GLY A 244 18.76 4.76 13.08
CA GLY A 244 18.96 3.34 13.35
C GLY A 244 19.35 2.58 12.07
N LYS A 245 18.85 1.37 11.90
CA LYS A 245 19.12 0.52 10.73
C LYS A 245 18.81 1.20 9.38
N VAL A 246 17.81 2.07 9.36
CA VAL A 246 17.45 2.81 8.14
C VAL A 246 18.56 3.75 7.72
N GLY A 247 19.30 4.35 8.66
CA GLY A 247 20.45 5.21 8.36
C GLY A 247 21.52 4.47 7.58
N ASN A 248 21.88 3.26 8.01
CA ASN A 248 22.86 2.42 7.31
C ASN A 248 22.40 2.03 5.90
N ILE A 249 21.10 1.68 5.76
CA ILE A 249 20.53 1.34 4.45
C ILE A 249 20.60 2.54 3.50
N LEU A 250 20.22 3.72 3.96
CA LEU A 250 20.24 4.94 3.13
C LEU A 250 21.67 5.33 2.74
N HIS A 251 22.63 5.22 3.65
CA HIS A 251 24.04 5.45 3.36
C HIS A 251 24.58 4.46 2.32
N ALA A 252 24.27 3.16 2.49
CA ALA A 252 24.64 2.12 1.54
C ALA A 252 24.03 2.39 0.16
N PHE A 253 22.76 2.75 0.08
CA PHE A 253 22.06 3.08 -1.17
C PHE A 253 22.67 4.28 -1.89
N ALA A 254 22.98 5.37 -1.17
CA ALA A 254 23.63 6.54 -1.74
C ALA A 254 25.02 6.23 -2.33
N ASN A 255 25.69 5.22 -1.78
CA ASN A 255 26.98 4.70 -2.24
C ASN A 255 26.86 3.56 -3.28
N GLY A 256 25.67 3.23 -3.74
CA GLY A 256 25.45 2.21 -4.78
C GLY A 256 25.44 0.78 -4.28
N TYR A 257 25.44 0.56 -2.98
CA TYR A 257 25.42 -0.77 -2.38
C TYR A 257 23.99 -1.27 -2.17
N ASP A 258 23.44 -1.93 -3.16
CA ASP A 258 22.19 -2.67 -3.06
C ASP A 258 22.35 -4.05 -3.75
N THR A 259 22.32 -5.09 -2.95
CA THR A 259 22.43 -6.48 -3.41
C THR A 259 21.08 -7.21 -3.39
N SER A 260 20.00 -6.50 -3.08
CA SER A 260 18.67 -7.10 -3.02
C SER A 260 18.30 -7.75 -4.36
N PRO A 261 17.84 -9.01 -4.37
CA PRO A 261 17.42 -9.66 -5.60
C PRO A 261 16.08 -9.06 -6.08
N VAL A 262 15.87 -9.08 -7.39
CA VAL A 262 14.53 -8.95 -7.96
C VAL A 262 13.82 -10.28 -7.76
N LYS A 263 12.63 -10.26 -7.18
CA LYS A 263 11.87 -11.48 -6.92
C LYS A 263 11.41 -12.11 -8.21
N ILE A 264 11.26 -13.43 -8.18
CA ILE A 264 10.66 -14.18 -9.27
C ILE A 264 9.15 -13.88 -9.25
N GLU A 265 8.57 -13.77 -10.43
CA GLU A 265 7.13 -13.60 -10.62
C GLU A 265 6.35 -14.67 -9.82
N ASN A 266 5.21 -14.27 -9.25
CA ASN A 266 4.37 -15.15 -8.42
C ASN A 266 4.97 -15.63 -7.09
N THR A 267 6.11 -15.10 -6.63
CA THR A 267 6.54 -15.27 -5.24
C THR A 267 5.78 -14.31 -4.33
N SER A 268 4.57 -14.70 -3.91
CA SER A 268 3.77 -13.88 -2.99
C SER A 268 4.43 -13.83 -1.61
N ALA A 269 4.59 -12.63 -1.08
CA ALA A 269 4.93 -12.47 0.33
C ALA A 269 3.75 -12.97 1.18
N PRO A 270 3.99 -13.69 2.29
CA PRO A 270 2.90 -14.17 3.13
C PRO A 270 2.05 -13.00 3.62
N ILE A 271 0.72 -13.13 3.51
CA ILE A 271 -0.22 -12.12 4.00
C ILE A 271 -0.04 -11.98 5.53
N LYS A 272 0.29 -10.79 6.00
CA LYS A 272 0.54 -10.51 7.43
C LYS A 272 -0.67 -9.95 8.15
N SER A 273 -1.55 -9.28 7.43
CA SER A 273 -2.76 -8.67 7.98
C SER A 273 -3.80 -8.46 6.89
N VAL A 274 -5.07 -8.42 7.29
CA VAL A 274 -6.21 -8.04 6.46
C VAL A 274 -6.90 -6.87 7.14
N GLY A 275 -6.95 -5.72 6.48
CA GLY A 275 -7.54 -4.51 7.06
C GLY A 275 -8.37 -3.74 6.05
N ASN A 276 -9.25 -2.89 6.56
CA ASN A 276 -10.00 -1.92 5.80
C ASN A 276 -10.24 -0.65 6.60
N SER A 277 -10.33 0.49 5.93
CA SER A 277 -10.62 1.78 6.56
C SER A 277 -11.45 2.64 5.61
N THR A 278 -12.28 3.51 6.17
CA THR A 278 -13.06 4.44 5.37
C THR A 278 -13.05 5.85 5.96
N THR A 279 -13.06 6.84 5.09
CA THR A 279 -13.44 8.21 5.43
C THR A 279 -14.94 8.31 5.20
N THR A 280 -15.68 8.57 6.26
CA THR A 280 -17.15 8.58 6.18
C THR A 280 -17.69 9.82 5.46
N PRO A 281 -18.85 9.73 4.77
CA PRO A 281 -19.47 10.85 4.07
C PRO A 281 -19.79 12.03 4.99
N LYS A 282 -20.09 11.77 6.25
CA LYS A 282 -20.25 12.77 7.33
C LYS A 282 -19.40 12.38 8.53
N ASP A 283 -19.06 13.35 9.39
CA ASP A 283 -18.34 13.05 10.63
C ASP A 283 -19.19 12.20 11.56
N MET A 284 -18.59 11.16 12.15
CA MET A 284 -19.21 10.35 13.19
C MET A 284 -19.18 11.15 14.51
N ARG A 285 -20.35 11.45 15.04
CA ARG A 285 -20.53 12.30 16.23
C ARG A 285 -20.94 11.53 17.48
N THR A 286 -21.42 10.31 17.30
CA THR A 286 -21.94 9.48 18.37
C THR A 286 -21.28 8.09 18.36
N ASP A 287 -21.36 7.39 19.49
CA ASP A 287 -20.93 5.98 19.58
C ASP A 287 -21.75 5.08 18.65
N GLU A 288 -23.02 5.41 18.40
CA GLU A 288 -23.87 4.68 17.46
C GLU A 288 -23.35 4.82 16.02
N ASP A 289 -22.93 6.02 15.62
CA ASP A 289 -22.32 6.23 14.29
C ASP A 289 -21.07 5.38 14.11
N VAL A 290 -20.19 5.41 15.11
CA VAL A 290 -18.95 4.62 15.11
C VAL A 290 -19.23 3.12 15.05
N LYS A 291 -20.23 2.65 15.81
CA LYS A 291 -20.62 1.25 15.82
C LYS A 291 -21.10 0.77 14.44
N ILE A 292 -21.91 1.57 13.73
CA ILE A 292 -22.37 1.27 12.36
C ILE A 292 -21.15 1.04 11.45
N VAL A 293 -20.23 1.99 11.41
CA VAL A 293 -19.07 1.94 10.51
C VAL A 293 -18.12 0.79 10.89
N LEU A 294 -17.88 0.55 12.17
CA LEU A 294 -17.07 -0.57 12.62
C LEU A 294 -17.65 -1.93 12.19
N TYR A 295 -18.95 -2.12 12.26
CA TYR A 295 -19.58 -3.35 11.81
C TYR A 295 -19.47 -3.55 10.29
N ILE A 296 -19.62 -2.50 9.50
CA ILE A 296 -19.41 -2.56 8.03
C ILE A 296 -17.97 -2.98 7.70
N LEU A 297 -17.00 -2.36 8.36
CA LEU A 297 -15.59 -2.68 8.15
C LEU A 297 -15.25 -4.09 8.64
N ALA A 298 -15.80 -4.50 9.78
CA ALA A 298 -15.61 -5.85 10.31
C ALA A 298 -16.17 -6.94 9.38
N GLU A 299 -17.32 -6.70 8.74
CA GLU A 299 -17.87 -7.60 7.73
C GLU A 299 -16.91 -7.76 6.54
N SER A 300 -16.34 -6.66 6.03
CA SER A 300 -15.36 -6.70 4.95
C SER A 300 -14.08 -7.45 5.35
N VAL A 301 -13.52 -7.15 6.52
CA VAL A 301 -12.29 -7.79 7.01
C VAL A 301 -12.52 -9.27 7.28
N ALA A 302 -13.61 -9.63 7.96
CA ALA A 302 -13.93 -11.02 8.30
C ALA A 302 -14.20 -11.88 7.05
N ALA A 303 -14.95 -11.35 6.07
CA ALA A 303 -15.20 -12.03 4.81
C ALA A 303 -13.91 -12.32 4.05
N ARG A 304 -12.99 -11.34 3.97
CA ARG A 304 -11.68 -11.50 3.32
C ARG A 304 -10.77 -12.48 4.07
N LEU A 305 -10.82 -12.50 5.41
CA LEU A 305 -10.11 -13.52 6.19
C LEU A 305 -10.63 -14.93 5.84
N ARG A 306 -11.95 -15.14 5.79
CA ARG A 306 -12.57 -16.43 5.43
C ARG A 306 -12.25 -16.83 3.98
N GLU A 307 -12.32 -15.90 3.04
CA GLU A 307 -11.99 -16.14 1.63
C GLU A 307 -10.56 -16.63 1.43
N ASN A 308 -9.64 -16.18 2.28
CA ASN A 308 -8.21 -16.55 2.21
C ASN A 308 -7.82 -17.67 3.20
N GLY A 309 -8.79 -18.28 3.90
CA GLY A 309 -8.53 -19.37 4.86
C GLY A 309 -7.73 -18.92 6.09
N PHE A 310 -7.91 -17.67 6.54
CA PHE A 310 -7.22 -17.12 7.69
C PHE A 310 -8.16 -16.80 8.86
N ARG A 311 -7.57 -16.79 10.07
CA ARG A 311 -8.11 -16.19 11.29
C ARG A 311 -7.10 -15.22 11.85
N CYS A 312 -7.53 -14.10 12.43
CA CYS A 312 -6.64 -13.15 13.10
C CYS A 312 -6.64 -13.38 14.61
N ARG A 313 -5.49 -13.20 15.25
CA ARG A 313 -5.34 -13.21 16.72
C ARG A 313 -5.28 -11.82 17.31
N THR A 314 -5.06 -10.80 16.50
CA THR A 314 -4.97 -9.41 16.93
C THR A 314 -5.90 -8.56 16.08
N VAL A 315 -6.70 -7.73 16.73
CA VAL A 315 -7.55 -6.71 16.10
C VAL A 315 -6.97 -5.35 16.43
N GLU A 316 -6.79 -4.53 15.41
CA GLU A 316 -6.37 -3.14 15.52
C GLU A 316 -7.48 -2.22 14.99
N ILE A 317 -7.66 -1.08 15.64
CA ILE A 317 -8.42 0.05 15.11
C ILE A 317 -7.48 1.21 14.80
N SER A 318 -7.76 1.92 13.73
CA SER A 318 -7.15 3.22 13.40
C SER A 318 -8.24 4.28 13.41
N ILE A 319 -7.98 5.39 14.08
CA ILE A 319 -8.94 6.48 14.28
C ILE A 319 -8.33 7.78 13.80
N ARG A 320 -9.12 8.58 13.08
CA ARG A 320 -8.74 9.93 12.69
C ARG A 320 -9.91 10.89 12.96
N ASP A 321 -9.65 11.96 13.70
CA ASP A 321 -10.64 12.99 14.00
C ASP A 321 -10.82 13.99 12.85
N LYS A 322 -11.74 14.93 13.02
CA LYS A 322 -12.03 16.01 12.05
C LYS A 322 -10.85 16.96 11.80
N GLU A 323 -9.90 17.06 12.73
CA GLU A 323 -8.68 17.87 12.60
C GLU A 323 -7.48 17.08 12.05
N LEU A 324 -7.74 15.85 11.61
CA LEU A 324 -6.76 14.94 11.02
C LEU A 324 -5.73 14.37 12.00
N PHE A 325 -5.89 14.57 13.30
CA PHE A 325 -5.11 13.84 14.28
C PHE A 325 -5.50 12.36 14.23
N HIS A 326 -4.51 11.46 14.18
CA HIS A 326 -4.77 10.03 14.08
C HIS A 326 -3.91 9.23 15.05
N PHE A 327 -4.45 8.12 15.49
CA PHE A 327 -3.73 7.09 16.24
C PHE A 327 -4.31 5.71 15.96
N SER A 328 -3.58 4.66 16.33
CA SER A 328 -4.07 3.29 16.32
C SER A 328 -3.93 2.63 17.69
N LYS A 329 -4.78 1.65 17.93
CA LYS A 329 -4.76 0.79 19.11
C LYS A 329 -5.08 -0.64 18.69
N GLN A 330 -4.45 -1.60 19.36
CA GLN A 330 -4.68 -3.01 19.09
C GLN A 330 -4.94 -3.81 20.36
N THR A 331 -5.61 -4.93 20.20
CA THR A 331 -5.85 -5.92 21.27
C THR A 331 -5.75 -7.33 20.73
N LYS A 332 -5.26 -8.25 21.56
CA LYS A 332 -5.32 -9.68 21.24
C LYS A 332 -6.71 -10.23 21.51
N LEU A 333 -7.20 -11.03 20.59
CA LEU A 333 -8.40 -11.84 20.82
C LEU A 333 -8.07 -13.00 21.75
N LYS A 334 -9.05 -13.48 22.52
CA LYS A 334 -8.89 -14.69 23.33
C LYS A 334 -8.59 -15.90 22.45
N ASN A 335 -9.30 -16.01 21.31
CA ASN A 335 -9.13 -17.05 20.31
C ASN A 335 -8.99 -16.43 18.93
N ALA A 336 -8.27 -17.10 18.03
CA ALA A 336 -8.17 -16.67 16.65
C ALA A 336 -9.56 -16.66 15.99
N SER A 337 -9.89 -15.60 15.27
CA SER A 337 -11.25 -15.42 14.74
C SER A 337 -11.26 -14.84 13.32
N ASN A 338 -12.25 -15.28 12.54
CA ASN A 338 -12.73 -14.66 11.32
C ASN A 338 -14.25 -14.47 11.38
N ILE A 339 -14.81 -14.47 12.60
CA ILE A 339 -16.23 -14.23 12.87
C ILE A 339 -16.45 -12.72 12.97
N THR A 340 -17.32 -12.21 12.14
CA THR A 340 -17.63 -10.76 12.04
C THR A 340 -17.96 -10.14 13.40
N GLY A 341 -18.83 -10.80 14.19
CA GLY A 341 -19.24 -10.29 15.49
C GLY A 341 -18.10 -10.18 16.49
N GLU A 342 -17.20 -11.18 16.55
CA GLU A 342 -16.05 -11.18 17.46
C GLU A 342 -15.07 -10.05 17.11
N ILE A 343 -14.80 -9.83 15.83
CA ILE A 343 -13.92 -8.75 15.35
C ILE A 343 -14.57 -7.37 15.61
N ALA A 344 -15.87 -7.22 15.32
CA ALA A 344 -16.59 -5.98 15.53
C ALA A 344 -16.70 -5.60 17.01
N GLU A 345 -17.01 -6.57 17.88
CA GLU A 345 -17.09 -6.38 19.33
C GLU A 345 -15.71 -5.98 19.91
N ALA A 346 -14.63 -6.67 19.51
CA ALA A 346 -13.28 -6.34 19.95
C ALA A 346 -12.88 -4.91 19.49
N ALA A 347 -13.17 -4.55 18.25
CA ALA A 347 -12.92 -3.22 17.71
C ALA A 347 -13.73 -2.15 18.46
N TYR A 348 -15.00 -2.39 18.72
CA TYR A 348 -15.86 -1.45 19.46
C TYR A 348 -15.43 -1.26 20.90
N MET A 349 -15.08 -2.35 21.61
CA MET A 349 -14.56 -2.26 22.98
C MET A 349 -13.23 -1.50 23.03
N LEU A 350 -12.38 -1.71 22.03
CA LEU A 350 -11.11 -0.98 21.91
C LEU A 350 -11.33 0.52 21.65
N TYR A 351 -12.31 0.85 20.81
CA TYR A 351 -12.77 2.21 20.59
C TYR A 351 -13.26 2.85 21.89
N LYS A 352 -14.21 2.23 22.59
CA LYS A 352 -14.77 2.74 23.87
C LYS A 352 -13.72 2.98 24.94
N LYS A 353 -12.68 2.14 24.99
CA LYS A 353 -11.55 2.31 25.92
C LYS A 353 -10.63 3.47 25.54
N SER A 354 -10.58 3.84 24.26
CA SER A 354 -9.57 4.75 23.71
C SER A 354 -10.12 6.10 23.30
N TYR A 355 -11.44 6.18 23.11
CA TYR A 355 -12.12 7.38 22.60
C TYR A 355 -13.52 7.52 23.20
N SER A 356 -13.96 8.75 23.42
CA SER A 356 -15.26 9.03 24.03
C SER A 356 -16.06 10.01 23.17
N LEU A 357 -17.20 9.52 22.68
CA LEU A 357 -18.23 10.33 22.02
C LEU A 357 -19.55 10.17 22.79
N PRO A 358 -20.55 11.05 22.59
CA PRO A 358 -21.91 10.84 23.11
C PRO A 358 -22.45 9.49 22.66
N ALA A 359 -23.20 8.79 23.49
CA ALA A 359 -23.73 7.48 23.13
C ALA A 359 -24.65 7.54 21.89
N ASN A 360 -25.46 8.63 21.81
CA ASN A 360 -26.42 8.84 20.75
C ASN A 360 -26.73 10.35 20.55
N GLU A 361 -27.54 10.67 19.56
CA GLU A 361 -27.98 12.06 19.27
C GLU A 361 -28.72 12.74 20.43
N TYR A 362 -29.41 11.99 21.30
CA TYR A 362 -30.09 12.54 22.47
C TYR A 362 -29.06 13.09 23.47
N GLU A 363 -28.03 12.31 23.80
CA GLU A 363 -26.95 12.79 24.68
C GLU A 363 -26.20 13.96 24.08
N LEU A 364 -25.92 13.92 22.77
CA LEU A 364 -25.26 15.02 22.07
C LEU A 364 -26.05 16.32 22.17
N LYS A 365 -27.37 16.26 22.00
CA LYS A 365 -28.24 17.43 22.13
C LYS A 365 -28.37 17.92 23.58
N ARG A 366 -28.37 17.03 24.55
CA ARG A 366 -28.56 17.34 25.97
C ARG A 366 -27.30 17.93 26.62
N PHE A 367 -26.13 17.39 26.35
CA PHE A 367 -24.88 17.73 27.04
C PHE A 367 -23.92 18.59 26.21
N GLY A 368 -24.17 18.76 24.92
CA GLY A 368 -23.24 19.45 24.01
C GLY A 368 -22.01 18.60 23.72
N THR A 369 -20.99 19.25 23.13
CA THR A 369 -19.74 18.58 22.72
C THR A 369 -18.58 18.80 23.69
N GLU A 370 -18.75 19.62 24.72
CA GLU A 370 -17.65 20.09 25.59
C GLU A 370 -17.02 18.98 26.41
N PHE A 371 -17.81 17.97 26.79
CA PHE A 371 -17.36 16.84 27.60
C PHE A 371 -16.81 15.66 26.77
N TYR A 372 -16.83 15.77 25.45
CA TYR A 372 -16.48 14.68 24.54
C TYR A 372 -15.31 15.05 23.64
N GLN A 373 -14.69 14.01 23.09
CA GLN A 373 -13.65 14.19 22.08
C GLN A 373 -14.25 14.65 20.74
N LYS A 374 -13.38 15.07 19.83
CA LYS A 374 -13.79 15.60 18.52
C LYS A 374 -14.49 14.53 17.68
N PRO A 375 -15.47 14.90 16.85
CA PRO A 375 -16.06 13.98 15.88
C PRO A 375 -15.03 13.28 15.02
N LEU A 376 -15.28 12.02 14.68
CA LEU A 376 -14.38 11.21 13.88
C LEU A 376 -14.66 11.38 12.38
N ARG A 377 -13.60 11.59 11.61
CA ARG A 377 -13.63 11.70 10.15
C ARG A 377 -13.47 10.35 9.47
N SER A 378 -12.60 9.50 9.99
CA SER A 378 -12.33 8.16 9.43
C SER A 378 -11.98 7.17 10.52
N ILE A 379 -12.28 5.92 10.24
CA ILE A 379 -11.95 4.79 11.11
C ILE A 379 -11.57 3.58 10.26
N GLY A 380 -10.71 2.72 10.79
CA GLY A 380 -10.29 1.47 10.16
C GLY A 380 -10.24 0.32 11.16
N ILE A 381 -10.35 -0.91 10.64
CA ILE A 381 -10.12 -2.17 11.35
C ILE A 381 -9.08 -2.97 10.58
N SER A 382 -8.16 -3.61 11.31
CA SER A 382 -7.20 -4.56 10.76
C SER A 382 -7.13 -5.79 11.65
N GLY A 383 -7.15 -6.98 11.03
CA GLY A 383 -6.83 -8.25 11.67
C GLY A 383 -5.40 -8.66 11.32
N SER A 384 -4.56 -8.90 12.32
CA SER A 384 -3.15 -9.30 12.16
C SER A 384 -2.82 -10.52 13.02
N ASP A 385 -1.54 -10.93 12.98
CA ASP A 385 -1.11 -12.18 13.63
C ASP A 385 -1.97 -13.36 13.13
N LEU A 386 -1.91 -13.52 11.77
CA LEU A 386 -2.78 -14.44 11.05
C LEU A 386 -2.33 -15.89 11.27
N VAL A 387 -3.32 -16.77 11.43
CA VAL A 387 -3.17 -18.21 11.44
C VAL A 387 -4.12 -18.83 10.42
N THR A 388 -3.80 -20.03 9.92
CA THR A 388 -4.68 -20.76 9.00
C THR A 388 -5.90 -21.32 9.70
N ASP A 389 -6.94 -21.67 8.97
CA ASP A 389 -8.16 -22.29 9.53
C ASP A 389 -7.92 -23.62 10.25
N PHE A 390 -6.82 -24.31 9.94
CA PHE A 390 -6.39 -25.57 10.60
C PHE A 390 -5.61 -25.34 11.91
N TYR A 391 -5.50 -24.10 12.38
CA TYR A 391 -4.79 -23.79 13.61
C TYR A 391 -5.56 -24.39 14.82
N TRP A 392 -4.85 -25.23 15.61
CA TRP A 392 -5.39 -25.81 16.82
C TRP A 392 -5.44 -24.76 17.93
N GLU A 393 -6.62 -24.56 18.49
CA GLU A 393 -6.86 -23.63 19.58
C GLU A 393 -7.34 -24.39 20.80
N GLN A 394 -6.80 -24.03 21.97
CA GLN A 394 -7.32 -24.52 23.22
C GLN A 394 -8.70 -23.88 23.45
N MET A 395 -9.72 -24.74 23.62
CA MET A 395 -11.07 -24.26 23.90
C MET A 395 -11.14 -23.68 25.31
N ASP A 396 -11.73 -22.49 25.42
CA ASP A 396 -12.07 -21.87 26.69
C ASP A 396 -13.36 -22.53 27.24
N ILE A 397 -13.31 -23.02 28.48
CA ILE A 397 -14.46 -23.64 29.13
C ILE A 397 -15.65 -22.68 29.33
N PHE A 398 -15.43 -21.37 29.25
CA PHE A 398 -16.47 -20.35 29.38
C PHE A 398 -17.07 -19.96 28.02
N MET A 399 -16.58 -20.55 26.92
CA MET A 399 -17.07 -20.27 25.57
C MET A 399 -18.07 -21.35 25.15
N ASP A 400 -19.24 -20.96 24.66
CA ASP A 400 -20.17 -21.87 24.01
C ASP A 400 -19.73 -22.19 22.56
N PRO A 401 -19.19 -23.41 22.31
CA PRO A 401 -18.74 -23.79 20.99
C PRO A 401 -19.86 -23.83 19.95
N LYS A 402 -21.07 -24.22 20.37
CA LYS A 402 -22.24 -24.33 19.50
C LYS A 402 -22.69 -22.94 19.01
N LEU A 403 -22.66 -21.95 19.92
CA LEU A 403 -22.99 -20.58 19.57
C LEU A 403 -21.95 -19.99 18.59
N ARG A 404 -20.67 -20.27 18.84
CA ARG A 404 -19.59 -19.82 17.95
C ARG A 404 -19.69 -20.45 16.55
N GLU A 405 -19.95 -21.75 16.48
CA GLU A 405 -20.19 -22.46 15.24
C GLU A 405 -21.41 -21.91 14.48
N LYS A 406 -22.50 -21.62 15.18
CA LYS A 406 -23.70 -21.00 14.61
C LYS A 406 -23.38 -19.61 14.00
N ARG A 407 -22.61 -18.78 14.72
CA ARG A 407 -22.17 -17.46 14.23
C ARG A 407 -21.31 -17.59 12.97
N MET A 408 -20.39 -18.55 12.94
CA MET A 408 -19.56 -18.84 11.76
C MET A 408 -20.42 -19.26 10.55
N LYS A 409 -21.32 -20.23 10.74
CA LYS A 409 -22.23 -20.69 9.69
C LYS A 409 -23.09 -19.54 9.14
N MET A 410 -23.58 -18.68 10.03
CA MET A 410 -24.34 -17.49 9.64
C MET A 410 -23.50 -16.54 8.77
N ASP A 411 -22.27 -16.23 9.17
CA ASP A 411 -21.37 -15.34 8.41
C ASP A 411 -21.08 -15.93 7.01
N VAL A 412 -20.77 -17.24 6.92
CA VAL A 412 -20.57 -17.92 5.63
C VAL A 412 -21.83 -17.87 4.76
N THR A 413 -23.00 -18.03 5.36
CA THR A 413 -24.27 -17.93 4.63
C THR A 413 -24.52 -16.52 4.09
N VAL A 414 -24.23 -15.49 4.90
CA VAL A 414 -24.31 -14.08 4.48
C VAL A 414 -23.33 -13.79 3.35
N ASP A 415 -22.09 -14.28 3.44
CA ASP A 415 -21.10 -14.14 2.36
C ASP A 415 -21.59 -14.75 1.04
N ASN A 416 -22.18 -15.96 1.07
CA ASN A 416 -22.73 -16.63 -0.09
C ASN A 416 -23.91 -15.88 -0.71
N ILE A 417 -24.83 -15.37 0.12
CA ILE A 417 -25.96 -14.55 -0.34
C ILE A 417 -25.44 -13.29 -1.04
N ARG A 418 -24.51 -12.58 -0.41
CA ARG A 418 -23.93 -11.35 -0.98
C ARG A 418 -23.14 -11.59 -2.26
N LYS A 419 -22.42 -12.70 -2.35
CA LYS A 419 -21.71 -13.09 -3.58
C LYS A 419 -22.65 -13.34 -4.75
N ARG A 420 -23.86 -13.86 -4.48
CA ARG A 420 -24.86 -14.19 -5.50
C ARG A 420 -25.78 -13.03 -5.86
N PHE A 421 -26.15 -12.20 -4.88
CA PHE A 421 -27.22 -11.20 -5.03
C PHE A 421 -26.75 -9.76 -4.78
N GLY A 422 -25.43 -9.55 -4.52
CA GLY A 422 -24.84 -8.24 -4.23
C GLY A 422 -24.81 -7.91 -2.74
N PHE A 423 -23.96 -6.95 -2.38
CA PHE A 423 -23.67 -6.58 -1.00
C PHE A 423 -24.90 -6.18 -0.19
N TYR A 424 -25.80 -5.41 -0.79
CA TYR A 424 -26.98 -4.86 -0.11
C TYR A 424 -28.17 -5.84 -0.01
N SER A 425 -28.06 -7.06 -0.55
CA SER A 425 -29.12 -8.07 -0.52
C SER A 425 -29.49 -8.53 0.89
N ILE A 426 -28.54 -8.46 1.82
CA ILE A 426 -28.75 -8.75 3.23
C ILE A 426 -27.88 -7.83 4.09
N GLN A 427 -28.50 -7.16 5.05
CA GLN A 427 -27.83 -6.22 5.95
C GLN A 427 -28.25 -6.46 7.40
N ARG A 428 -27.39 -6.01 8.35
CA ARG A 428 -27.74 -6.01 9.78
C ARG A 428 -28.75 -4.91 10.08
N GLY A 429 -29.69 -5.15 11.00
CA GLY A 429 -30.64 -4.13 11.43
C GLY A 429 -30.01 -2.82 11.92
N LEU A 430 -28.77 -2.88 12.42
CA LEU A 430 -27.99 -1.69 12.81
C LEU A 430 -27.80 -0.71 11.65
N MET A 431 -27.68 -1.19 10.41
CA MET A 431 -27.42 -0.37 9.21
C MET A 431 -28.62 0.53 8.86
N TYR A 432 -29.82 0.18 9.27
CA TYR A 432 -31.04 0.97 9.01
C TYR A 432 -31.14 2.23 9.92
N ARG A 433 -30.26 2.37 10.94
CA ARG A 433 -30.27 3.55 11.81
C ARG A 433 -29.73 4.81 11.14
N ASP A 434 -28.82 4.66 10.18
CA ASP A 434 -28.25 5.77 9.42
C ASP A 434 -27.94 5.34 8.00
N SER A 435 -28.77 5.79 7.06
CA SER A 435 -28.66 5.44 5.65
C SER A 435 -27.42 6.06 4.97
N ILE A 436 -26.89 7.18 5.48
CA ILE A 436 -25.71 7.86 4.92
C ILE A 436 -24.44 7.07 5.31
N LEU A 437 -24.30 6.73 6.59
CA LEU A 437 -23.13 5.97 7.06
C LEU A 437 -23.14 4.53 6.57
N SER A 438 -24.32 3.94 6.35
CA SER A 438 -24.46 2.55 5.87
C SER A 438 -24.45 2.40 4.35
N ALA A 439 -24.44 3.50 3.60
CA ALA A 439 -24.30 3.49 2.13
C ALA A 439 -22.87 3.18 1.64
N CYS A 440 -22.03 2.55 2.46
CA CYS A 440 -20.65 2.18 2.14
C CYS A 440 -20.58 0.67 1.88
N ASN A 441 -20.19 0.27 0.67
CA ASN A 441 -19.80 -1.11 0.38
C ASN A 441 -18.30 -1.27 0.64
N ALA A 442 -17.92 -1.42 1.89
CA ALA A 442 -16.53 -1.49 2.30
C ALA A 442 -15.73 -2.64 1.65
N LYS A 443 -16.39 -3.61 1.00
CA LYS A 443 -15.71 -4.70 0.29
C LYS A 443 -15.38 -4.31 -1.16
N GLU A 444 -16.28 -3.67 -1.86
CA GLU A 444 -16.13 -3.28 -3.28
C GLU A 444 -15.53 -1.88 -3.44
N ASP A 445 -15.89 -0.95 -2.55
CA ASP A 445 -15.32 0.41 -2.54
C ASP A 445 -13.89 0.43 -1.99
N HIS A 446 -13.36 -0.73 -1.58
CA HIS A 446 -12.02 -0.82 -1.04
C HIS A 446 -10.99 -0.61 -2.15
N THR A 447 -10.24 0.48 -2.04
CA THR A 447 -9.05 0.70 -2.87
C THR A 447 -8.03 -0.38 -2.56
N VAL A 448 -7.82 -1.28 -3.49
CA VAL A 448 -6.94 -2.42 -3.30
C VAL A 448 -5.51 -1.95 -3.13
N HIS A 449 -4.85 -2.40 -2.07
CA HIS A 449 -3.42 -2.23 -1.94
C HIS A 449 -2.72 -3.09 -3.00
N PRO A 450 -1.85 -2.50 -3.85
CA PRO A 450 -1.21 -3.20 -4.97
C PRO A 450 -0.49 -4.49 -4.58
N ILE A 451 0.13 -4.51 -3.39
CA ILE A 451 0.93 -5.66 -2.90
C ILE A 451 0.10 -6.92 -2.65
N GLY A 452 -1.22 -6.81 -2.44
CA GLY A 452 -2.10 -7.98 -2.24
C GLY A 452 -2.77 -8.48 -3.52
N TYR A 453 -2.50 -7.86 -4.67
CA TYR A 453 -3.20 -8.15 -5.92
C TYR A 453 -2.47 -9.13 -6.83
N PHE A 454 -1.19 -9.28 -6.62
CA PHE A 454 -0.30 -10.15 -7.40
C PHE A 454 0.14 -11.39 -6.61
N GLY A 455 -0.61 -11.71 -5.55
CA GLY A 455 -0.42 -12.93 -4.77
C GLY A 455 -1.44 -14.00 -5.11
#